data_4dd6632042796134bf0e958850ba975d
#
_entry.id   4dd6632042796134bf0e958850ba975d
#
_cell.length_a   1.000
_cell.length_b   1.000
_cell.length_c   1.000
_cell.angle_alpha   90.00
_cell.angle_beta   90.00
_cell.angle_gamma   90.00
#
_symmetry.space_group_name_H-M   'P 1'
#
loop_
_entity.id
_entity.type
_entity.pdbx_description
1 polymer ?
#
loop_
_entity_poly.entity_id
_entity_poly.type
_entity_poly.pdbx_seq_one_letter_code
_entity_poly.pdbx_strand_id
1 'polypeptide(L)'
;MTLLWLRGAGAGRRRAPAALEPRRRVDYNSMRRWSKLIVHTHSFVTDYTRMTTDIDALRSSPLGAELAPSECSVLAKLVHLKSLADGEVLLPEGARDALVHVVVEGRVQVVKDSVHGRTLLHTLKPGDLIGELSFMDDEPRYGTLLASGPTKVLCLSRADFETLVETEPRVVYKVMRAIMRVAHRVQRTISRELQDLQNYVYRTGARL
;
A
#
# COMPACT_ATOMS: atom_id res chain seq x y z
N MET A 1 -6.36 -41.52 65.09
CA MET A 1 -4.99 -41.35 65.62
C MET A 1 -4.21 -40.56 64.58
N THR A 2 -4.08 -39.30 64.88
CA THR A 2 -2.84 -38.53 65.11
C THR A 2 -2.25 -37.98 63.80
N LEU A 3 -2.54 -36.72 63.44
CA LEU A 3 -1.83 -35.45 63.77
C LEU A 3 -0.53 -35.18 63.05
N LEU A 4 -0.54 -34.05 62.34
CA LEU A 4 0.47 -32.97 62.28
C LEU A 4 1.73 -33.20 61.43
N TRP A 5 2.01 -32.27 60.54
CA TRP A 5 2.81 -31.01 60.63
C TRP A 5 2.97 -30.40 59.20
N LEU A 6 2.45 -29.25 58.86
CA LEU A 6 2.91 -27.86 58.98
C LEU A 6 4.31 -27.54 58.43
N ARG A 7 4.23 -26.56 57.50
CA ARG A 7 5.18 -25.47 57.22
C ARG A 7 6.15 -25.64 56.07
N GLY A 8 6.04 -24.63 55.21
CA GLY A 8 7.14 -24.13 54.44
C GLY A 8 6.73 -23.25 53.26
N ALA A 9 6.55 -21.97 53.54
CA ALA A 9 6.34 -20.83 52.71
C ALA A 9 7.32 -20.73 51.52
N GLY A 10 6.81 -20.28 50.41
CA GLY A 10 7.57 -19.85 49.22
C GLY A 10 6.68 -19.07 48.28
N ALA A 11 6.31 -17.82 48.69
CA ALA A 11 5.53 -16.91 47.86
C ALA A 11 6.46 -16.35 46.76
N GLY A 12 6.54 -17.07 45.66
CA GLY A 12 7.10 -16.55 44.40
C GLY A 12 6.12 -15.54 43.80
N ARG A 13 6.36 -14.27 43.99
CA ARG A 13 5.66 -13.18 43.29
C ARG A 13 5.89 -13.34 41.80
N ARG A 14 4.91 -13.87 41.11
CA ARG A 14 4.83 -13.77 39.63
C ARG A 14 4.62 -12.29 39.31
N ARG A 15 5.64 -11.68 38.70
CA ARG A 15 5.51 -10.36 38.08
C ARG A 15 4.41 -10.43 37.03
N ALA A 16 3.40 -9.60 37.17
CA ALA A 16 2.40 -9.36 36.14
C ALA A 16 3.11 -8.88 34.86
N PRO A 17 2.66 -9.29 33.67
CA PRO A 17 3.18 -8.75 32.43
C PRO A 17 2.91 -7.26 32.38
N ALA A 18 3.92 -6.48 31.94
CA ALA A 18 3.84 -5.06 31.78
C ALA A 18 2.59 -4.69 30.97
N ALA A 19 1.79 -3.79 31.52
CA ALA A 19 0.63 -3.24 30.84
C ALA A 19 1.07 -2.65 29.50
N LEU A 20 0.46 -3.13 28.42
CA LEU A 20 0.57 -2.55 27.11
C LEU A 20 0.10 -1.09 27.20
N GLU A 21 0.99 -0.14 26.93
CA GLU A 21 0.61 1.27 26.83
C GLU A 21 -0.57 1.43 25.87
N PRO A 22 -1.58 2.24 26.21
CA PRO A 22 -2.70 2.46 25.32
C PRO A 22 -2.19 3.16 24.06
N ARG A 23 -2.30 2.48 22.92
CA ARG A 23 -2.07 3.07 21.60
C ARG A 23 -2.81 4.40 21.54
N ARG A 24 -2.09 5.50 21.25
CA ARG A 24 -2.68 6.84 21.10
C ARG A 24 -3.91 6.75 20.23
N ARG A 25 -5.06 7.05 20.81
CA ARG A 25 -6.32 7.22 20.06
C ARG A 25 -6.10 8.35 19.07
N VAL A 26 -6.14 8.00 17.79
CA VAL A 26 -6.18 9.01 16.73
C VAL A 26 -7.50 9.78 16.92
N ASP A 27 -7.40 11.08 17.15
CA ASP A 27 -8.55 11.95 17.41
C ASP A 27 -9.40 12.04 16.14
N TYR A 28 -10.56 11.41 16.18
CA TYR A 28 -11.54 11.37 15.08
C TYR A 28 -12.09 12.76 14.71
N ASN A 29 -12.04 13.72 15.64
CA ASN A 29 -12.51 15.07 15.40
C ASN A 29 -11.51 15.91 14.55
N SER A 30 -10.23 15.56 14.54
CA SER A 30 -9.29 16.23 13.66
C SER A 30 -9.55 15.88 12.19
N MET A 31 -10.07 14.67 11.90
CA MET A 31 -10.40 14.23 10.53
C MET A 31 -11.67 14.87 9.95
N ARG A 32 -12.66 15.24 10.76
CA ARG A 32 -13.83 16.00 10.29
C ARG A 32 -13.46 17.39 9.77
N ARG A 33 -12.33 17.93 10.20
CA ARG A 33 -11.81 19.21 9.70
C ARG A 33 -11.23 19.07 8.29
N TRP A 34 -10.79 17.86 7.91
CA TRP A 34 -10.25 17.57 6.57
C TRP A 34 -11.34 17.21 5.56
N SER A 35 -12.47 16.63 5.98
CA SER A 35 -13.58 16.30 5.08
C SER A 35 -14.31 17.54 4.55
N LYS A 36 -14.22 18.69 5.22
CA LYS A 36 -14.77 19.97 4.74
C LYS A 36 -13.82 20.74 3.78
N LEU A 37 -12.56 20.32 3.65
CA LEU A 37 -11.59 20.92 2.72
C LEU A 37 -11.54 20.22 1.36
N ILE A 38 -12.25 19.11 1.18
CA ILE A 38 -12.22 18.27 -0.03
C ILE A 38 -13.22 18.69 -1.12
N VAL A 39 -13.95 19.80 -0.94
CA VAL A 39 -14.89 20.31 -1.96
C VAL A 39 -14.26 21.42 -2.82
N HIS A 40 -12.98 21.29 -3.17
CA HIS A 40 -12.41 22.04 -4.27
C HIS A 40 -11.67 21.07 -5.17
N THR A 41 -12.41 20.53 -6.13
CA THR A 41 -11.90 19.90 -7.35
C THR A 41 -11.02 20.90 -8.09
N HIS A 42 -9.74 20.86 -7.89
CA HIS A 42 -8.63 21.39 -8.72
C HIS A 42 -7.47 21.71 -7.80
N SER A 43 -6.69 20.73 -7.42
CA SER A 43 -5.30 20.93 -7.03
C SER A 43 -4.74 19.79 -6.13
N PHE A 44 -4.93 18.53 -6.50
CA PHE A 44 -4.03 17.48 -6.00
C PHE A 44 -2.78 17.32 -6.88
N VAL A 45 -2.62 18.20 -7.88
CA VAL A 45 -1.37 18.38 -8.63
C VAL A 45 -0.46 19.34 -7.85
N THR A 46 -0.23 19.04 -6.56
CA THR A 46 0.56 19.98 -5.78
C THR A 46 1.68 19.26 -5.07
N ASP A 47 2.85 19.67 -5.46
CA ASP A 47 4.16 19.48 -4.87
C ASP A 47 5.06 18.39 -5.48
N TYR A 48 4.98 18.23 -6.80
CA TYR A 48 6.02 17.49 -7.55
C TYR A 48 7.36 18.27 -7.65
N THR A 49 7.44 19.50 -7.15
CA THR A 49 8.59 20.39 -7.28
C THR A 49 9.80 20.03 -6.40
N ARG A 50 9.72 18.97 -5.57
CA ARG A 50 10.81 18.51 -4.71
C ARG A 50 11.17 17.03 -4.92
N MET A 51 10.86 16.48 -6.08
CA MET A 51 11.05 15.06 -6.32
C MET A 51 12.37 14.83 -7.06
N THR A 52 13.28 14.15 -6.41
CA THR A 52 14.49 13.64 -7.05
C THR A 52 14.14 12.37 -7.80
N THR A 53 14.59 12.26 -9.04
CA THR A 53 14.51 11.01 -9.78
C THR A 53 15.59 10.08 -9.27
N ASP A 54 15.21 8.96 -8.69
CA ASP A 54 16.15 7.90 -8.33
C ASP A 54 16.12 6.83 -9.41
N ILE A 55 17.10 6.88 -10.31
CA ILE A 55 17.20 5.93 -11.42
C ILE A 55 17.48 4.50 -10.93
N ASP A 56 18.12 4.34 -9.77
CA ASP A 56 18.43 3.02 -9.23
C ASP A 56 17.17 2.42 -8.58
N ALA A 57 16.35 3.25 -7.94
CA ALA A 57 15.02 2.84 -7.48
C ALA A 57 14.11 2.43 -8.65
N LEU A 58 14.14 3.18 -9.76
CA LEU A 58 13.41 2.79 -10.97
C LEU A 58 13.91 1.46 -11.53
N ARG A 59 15.21 1.27 -11.67
CA ARG A 59 15.83 0.03 -12.21
C ARG A 59 15.48 -1.21 -11.38
N SER A 60 15.46 -1.07 -10.07
CA SER A 60 15.09 -2.15 -9.14
C SER A 60 13.59 -2.38 -9.04
N SER A 61 12.77 -1.46 -9.55
CA SER A 61 11.32 -1.56 -9.53
C SER A 61 10.79 -2.45 -10.67
N PRO A 62 9.55 -2.96 -10.57
CA PRO A 62 8.91 -3.68 -11.67
C PRO A 62 8.85 -2.89 -12.98
N LEU A 63 8.70 -1.56 -12.92
CA LEU A 63 8.61 -0.71 -14.11
C LEU A 63 9.93 -0.66 -14.90
N GLY A 64 11.06 -0.73 -14.18
CA GLY A 64 12.39 -0.68 -14.81
C GLY A 64 13.04 -2.03 -15.13
N ALA A 65 12.50 -3.12 -14.58
CA ALA A 65 13.12 -4.45 -14.59
C ALA A 65 13.41 -5.01 -15.99
N GLU A 66 12.68 -4.59 -17.02
CA GLU A 66 12.83 -5.05 -18.41
C GLU A 66 13.42 -3.98 -19.35
N LEU A 67 13.71 -2.80 -18.81
CA LEU A 67 14.26 -1.70 -19.58
C LEU A 67 15.77 -1.81 -19.74
N ALA A 68 16.27 -1.54 -20.94
CA ALA A 68 17.69 -1.30 -21.14
C ALA A 68 18.13 -0.02 -20.43
N PRO A 69 19.43 0.17 -20.13
CA PRO A 69 19.91 1.38 -19.44
C PRO A 69 19.49 2.70 -20.09
N SER A 70 19.51 2.77 -21.43
CA SER A 70 19.05 3.94 -22.19
C SER A 70 17.54 4.17 -22.05
N GLU A 71 16.74 3.10 -22.13
CA GLU A 71 15.28 3.15 -21.96
C GLU A 71 14.90 3.55 -20.53
N CYS A 72 15.64 3.05 -19.53
CA CYS A 72 15.49 3.46 -18.13
C CYS A 72 15.72 4.97 -17.96
N SER A 73 16.73 5.52 -18.64
CA SER A 73 17.03 6.95 -18.62
C SER A 73 15.91 7.80 -19.25
N VAL A 74 15.19 7.25 -20.22
CA VAL A 74 13.99 7.91 -20.78
C VAL A 74 12.87 7.94 -19.75
N LEU A 75 12.50 6.79 -19.19
CA LEU A 75 11.40 6.70 -18.22
C LEU A 75 11.72 7.47 -16.93
N ALA A 76 12.98 7.52 -16.50
CA ALA A 76 13.42 8.24 -15.32
C ALA A 76 13.12 9.75 -15.35
N LYS A 77 12.96 10.34 -16.53
CA LYS A 77 12.59 11.76 -16.69
C LYS A 77 11.12 12.03 -16.32
N LEU A 78 10.29 11.00 -16.33
CA LEU A 78 8.84 11.08 -16.11
C LEU A 78 8.41 10.50 -14.75
N VAL A 79 9.31 9.76 -14.11
CA VAL A 79 9.04 9.13 -12.81
C VAL A 79 9.56 10.01 -11.70
N HIS A 80 8.77 10.11 -10.63
CA HIS A 80 9.10 10.90 -9.44
C HIS A 80 9.09 10.04 -8.19
N LEU A 81 10.06 10.27 -7.29
CA LEU A 81 10.14 9.62 -5.99
C LEU A 81 9.46 10.50 -4.93
N LYS A 82 8.43 9.96 -4.27
CA LYS A 82 7.74 10.62 -3.16
C LYS A 82 8.08 9.90 -1.86
N SER A 83 8.48 10.69 -0.84
CA SER A 83 8.69 10.21 0.53
C SER A 83 7.47 10.54 1.37
N LEU A 84 7.07 9.58 2.21
CA LEU A 84 5.91 9.66 3.09
C LEU A 84 6.35 9.38 4.53
N ALA A 85 5.86 10.19 5.46
CA ALA A 85 6.02 9.93 6.88
C ALA A 85 5.07 8.82 7.35
N ASP A 86 5.32 8.26 8.54
CA ASP A 86 4.41 7.28 9.15
C ASP A 86 3.00 7.88 9.33
N GLY A 87 1.98 7.15 8.89
CA GLY A 87 0.60 7.58 8.95
C GLY A 87 0.19 8.63 7.91
N GLU A 88 1.09 9.03 7.01
CA GLU A 88 0.75 9.95 5.93
C GLU A 88 -0.12 9.29 4.87
N VAL A 89 -1.17 10.01 4.44
CA VAL A 89 -2.07 9.55 3.38
C VAL A 89 -1.44 9.84 2.03
N LEU A 90 -1.16 8.78 1.27
CA LEU A 90 -0.73 8.90 -0.12
C LEU A 90 -1.91 9.34 -1.00
N LEU A 91 -3.04 8.65 -0.87
CA LEU A 91 -4.28 8.90 -1.61
C LEU A 91 -5.49 8.52 -0.74
N PRO A 92 -6.54 9.37 -0.68
CA PRO A 92 -7.77 9.01 0.02
C PRO A 92 -8.66 8.09 -0.83
N GLU A 93 -9.57 7.35 -0.17
CA GLU A 93 -10.63 6.59 -0.83
C GLU A 93 -11.46 7.50 -1.73
N GLY A 94 -11.85 7.02 -2.90
CA GLY A 94 -12.63 7.76 -3.89
C GLY A 94 -11.83 8.79 -4.71
N ALA A 95 -10.54 9.00 -4.41
CA ALA A 95 -9.71 9.86 -5.23
C ALA A 95 -9.62 9.32 -6.66
N ARG A 96 -9.61 10.23 -7.63
CA ARG A 96 -9.31 9.94 -9.03
C ARG A 96 -7.97 10.60 -9.34
N ASP A 97 -6.99 9.78 -9.59
CA ASP A 97 -5.68 10.21 -10.06
C ASP A 97 -5.22 9.23 -11.14
N ALA A 98 -4.79 9.72 -12.24
CA ALA A 98 -4.24 8.91 -13.32
C ALA A 98 -2.76 8.57 -13.06
N LEU A 99 -2.45 8.10 -11.83
CA LEU A 99 -1.09 7.78 -11.40
C LEU A 99 -0.97 6.29 -11.08
N VAL A 100 0.13 5.70 -11.52
CA VAL A 100 0.60 4.43 -10.96
C VAL A 100 1.76 4.68 -10.02
N HIS A 101 1.74 4.02 -8.85
CA HIS A 101 2.82 4.10 -7.88
C HIS A 101 3.46 2.74 -7.68
N VAL A 102 4.76 2.74 -7.35
CA VAL A 102 5.50 1.54 -6.95
C VAL A 102 6.06 1.78 -5.55
N VAL A 103 5.80 0.89 -4.62
CA VAL A 103 6.47 0.93 -3.31
C VAL A 103 7.96 0.59 -3.52
N VAL A 104 8.85 1.49 -3.10
CA VAL A 104 10.31 1.30 -3.17
C VAL A 104 10.86 0.89 -1.81
N GLU A 105 10.46 1.62 -0.76
CA GLU A 105 10.86 1.37 0.62
C GLU A 105 9.64 1.51 1.54
N GLY A 106 9.66 0.81 2.69
CA GLY A 106 8.58 0.87 3.66
C GLY A 106 7.36 0.04 3.28
N ARG A 107 6.17 0.49 3.65
CA ARG A 107 4.90 -0.22 3.40
C ARG A 107 3.76 0.77 3.22
N VAL A 108 2.80 0.40 2.39
CA VAL A 108 1.53 1.13 2.23
C VAL A 108 0.38 0.22 2.62
N GLN A 109 -0.46 0.68 3.54
CA GLN A 109 -1.68 0.00 3.93
C GLN A 109 -2.85 0.52 3.09
N VAL A 110 -3.64 -0.40 2.54
CA VAL A 110 -4.92 -0.10 1.92
C VAL A 110 -5.97 -0.28 3.01
N VAL A 111 -6.61 0.81 3.39
CA VAL A 111 -7.62 0.80 4.46
C VAL A 111 -8.95 1.33 3.94
N LYS A 112 -10.04 0.81 4.51
CA LYS A 112 -11.39 1.27 4.20
C LYS A 112 -12.09 1.69 5.48
N ASP A 113 -12.68 2.87 5.46
CA ASP A 113 -13.49 3.35 6.57
C ASP A 113 -14.93 2.84 6.42
N SER A 114 -15.48 2.28 7.50
CA SER A 114 -16.84 1.76 7.57
C SER A 114 -17.53 2.27 8.84
N VAL A 115 -18.84 2.02 8.97
CA VAL A 115 -19.61 2.35 10.18
C VAL A 115 -19.09 1.64 11.44
N HIS A 116 -18.37 0.54 11.27
CA HIS A 116 -17.77 -0.25 12.36
C HIS A 116 -16.31 0.11 12.63
N GLY A 117 -15.77 1.14 11.96
CA GLY A 117 -14.39 1.59 12.08
C GLY A 117 -13.55 1.31 10.83
N ARG A 118 -12.25 1.56 10.97
CA ARG A 118 -11.29 1.37 9.89
C ARG A 118 -10.86 -0.09 9.77
N THR A 119 -11.00 -0.65 8.56
CA THR A 119 -10.60 -2.02 8.23
C THR A 119 -9.35 -1.97 7.35
N LEU A 120 -8.31 -2.72 7.73
CA LEU A 120 -7.15 -2.99 6.90
C LEU A 120 -7.54 -4.04 5.86
N LEU A 121 -7.46 -3.68 4.58
CA LEU A 121 -7.75 -4.57 3.47
C LEU A 121 -6.49 -5.33 3.03
N HIS A 122 -5.40 -4.60 2.85
CA HIS A 122 -4.14 -5.16 2.35
C HIS A 122 -2.94 -4.32 2.79
N THR A 123 -1.74 -4.93 2.83
CA THR A 123 -0.47 -4.24 3.05
C THR A 123 0.44 -4.47 1.86
N LEU A 124 0.79 -3.40 1.20
CA LEU A 124 1.70 -3.36 0.05
C LEU A 124 3.14 -3.18 0.52
N LYS A 125 4.06 -3.88 -0.12
CA LYS A 125 5.47 -3.95 0.21
C LYS A 125 6.34 -3.53 -1.00
N PRO A 126 7.64 -3.34 -0.83
CA PRO A 126 8.52 -3.01 -1.94
C PRO A 126 8.35 -3.95 -3.14
N GLY A 127 8.20 -3.36 -4.33
CA GLY A 127 7.90 -4.04 -5.59
C GLY A 127 6.42 -4.19 -5.91
N ASP A 128 5.50 -3.84 -5.00
CA ASP A 128 4.08 -3.85 -5.31
C ASP A 128 3.68 -2.55 -6.03
N LEU A 129 2.74 -2.69 -6.97
CA LEU A 129 2.13 -1.57 -7.69
C LEU A 129 0.87 -1.09 -6.95
N ILE A 130 0.58 0.17 -7.11
CA ILE A 130 -0.62 0.83 -6.58
C ILE A 130 -1.28 1.58 -7.72
N GLY A 131 -2.54 1.23 -8.00
CA GLY A 131 -3.37 1.97 -8.92
C GLY A 131 -3.12 1.69 -10.38
N GLU A 132 -2.65 0.50 -10.70
CA GLU A 132 -2.47 0.04 -12.07
C GLU A 132 -3.76 0.07 -12.88
N LEU A 133 -4.90 -0.22 -12.23
CA LEU A 133 -6.22 -0.16 -12.89
C LEU A 133 -6.65 1.31 -13.10
N SER A 134 -6.60 2.13 -12.05
CA SER A 134 -6.95 3.56 -12.18
C SER A 134 -6.04 4.32 -13.15
N PHE A 135 -4.81 3.86 -13.32
CA PHE A 135 -3.89 4.39 -14.35
C PHE A 135 -4.41 4.11 -15.77
N MET A 136 -5.23 3.07 -15.96
CA MET A 136 -5.78 2.68 -17.26
C MET A 136 -7.18 3.21 -17.52
N ASP A 137 -8.07 3.13 -16.51
CA ASP A 137 -9.53 3.30 -16.70
C ASP A 137 -10.13 4.48 -15.91
N ASP A 138 -9.30 5.23 -15.15
CA ASP A 138 -9.74 6.39 -14.35
C ASP A 138 -10.73 6.04 -13.21
N GLU A 139 -10.82 4.76 -12.84
CA GLU A 139 -11.70 4.37 -11.75
C GLU A 139 -11.24 4.92 -10.40
N PRO A 140 -12.19 5.31 -9.52
CA PRO A 140 -11.84 5.89 -8.22
C PRO A 140 -11.15 4.87 -7.34
N ARG A 141 -10.27 5.34 -6.46
CA ARG A 141 -9.56 4.50 -5.49
C ARG A 141 -10.53 3.80 -4.56
N TYR A 142 -10.40 2.48 -4.45
CA TYR A 142 -11.28 1.64 -3.65
C TYR A 142 -11.11 1.84 -2.13
N GLY A 143 -9.94 2.28 -1.69
CA GLY A 143 -9.61 2.52 -0.28
C GLY A 143 -8.54 3.59 -0.12
N THR A 144 -8.40 4.07 1.10
CA THR A 144 -7.36 5.04 1.47
C THR A 144 -6.00 4.34 1.54
N LEU A 145 -5.00 4.94 0.92
CA LEU A 145 -3.61 4.48 0.92
C LEU A 145 -2.84 5.23 2.00
N LEU A 146 -2.35 4.50 3.00
CA LEU A 146 -1.72 5.04 4.20
C LEU A 146 -0.31 4.49 4.36
N ALA A 147 0.69 5.36 4.54
CA ALA A 147 2.04 4.92 4.84
C ALA A 147 2.11 4.26 6.22
N SER A 148 2.78 3.12 6.32
CA SER A 148 3.04 2.40 7.56
C SER A 148 4.54 2.38 7.82
N GLY A 149 5.00 3.32 8.62
CA GLY A 149 6.39 3.71 8.76
C GLY A 149 6.87 4.64 7.64
N PRO A 150 8.11 5.12 7.72
CA PRO A 150 8.73 5.88 6.64
C PRO A 150 8.68 5.08 5.34
N THR A 151 8.14 5.68 4.29
CA THR A 151 7.84 4.99 3.03
C THR A 151 8.27 5.83 1.84
N LYS A 152 8.80 5.19 0.80
CA LYS A 152 9.10 5.82 -0.49
C LYS A 152 8.35 5.12 -1.60
N VAL A 153 7.74 5.91 -2.48
CA VAL A 153 7.03 5.42 -3.66
C VAL A 153 7.50 6.14 -4.91
N LEU A 154 7.67 5.39 -6.00
CA LEU A 154 7.81 5.96 -7.33
C LEU A 154 6.43 6.26 -7.88
N CYS A 155 6.27 7.41 -8.53
CA CYS A 155 5.02 7.88 -9.13
C CYS A 155 5.24 8.10 -10.61
N LEU A 156 4.34 7.58 -11.46
CA LEU A 156 4.30 7.82 -12.89
C LEU A 156 2.90 8.29 -13.29
N SER A 157 2.82 9.46 -13.91
CA SER A 157 1.58 10.01 -14.46
C SER A 157 1.25 9.36 -15.80
N ARG A 158 -0.03 9.04 -16.03
CA ARG A 158 -0.51 8.57 -17.33
C ARG A 158 -0.27 9.60 -18.43
N ALA A 159 -0.56 10.87 -18.15
CA ALA A 159 -0.38 11.94 -19.14
C ALA A 159 1.08 12.07 -19.58
N ASP A 160 2.03 12.00 -18.63
CA ASP A 160 3.45 12.03 -18.97
C ASP A 160 3.87 10.78 -19.72
N PHE A 161 3.38 9.61 -19.30
CA PHE A 161 3.68 8.34 -19.93
C PHE A 161 3.17 8.25 -21.37
N GLU A 162 1.99 8.79 -21.65
CA GLU A 162 1.39 8.85 -22.99
C GLU A 162 2.24 9.64 -23.98
N THR A 163 3.05 10.59 -23.49
CA THR A 163 3.98 11.32 -24.38
C THR A 163 5.03 10.43 -25.04
N LEU A 164 5.30 9.26 -24.45
CA LEU A 164 6.24 8.28 -24.99
C LEU A 164 5.65 7.40 -26.10
N VAL A 165 4.34 7.41 -26.31
CA VAL A 165 3.67 6.51 -27.27
C VAL A 165 4.23 6.69 -28.69
N GLU A 166 4.42 7.94 -29.10
CA GLU A 166 4.91 8.28 -30.43
C GLU A 166 6.45 8.26 -30.51
N THR A 167 7.13 8.60 -29.41
CA THR A 167 8.59 8.79 -29.42
C THR A 167 9.37 7.54 -29.02
N GLU A 168 8.86 6.78 -28.06
CA GLU A 168 9.53 5.62 -27.44
C GLU A 168 8.58 4.42 -27.27
N PRO A 169 7.94 3.92 -28.34
CA PRO A 169 6.90 2.89 -28.23
C PRO A 169 7.41 1.58 -27.61
N ARG A 170 8.70 1.30 -27.72
CA ARG A 170 9.31 0.12 -27.07
C ARG A 170 9.35 0.24 -25.56
N VAL A 171 9.61 1.45 -25.03
CA VAL A 171 9.57 1.71 -23.59
C VAL A 171 8.14 1.53 -23.10
N VAL A 172 7.17 2.11 -23.80
CA VAL A 172 5.74 1.98 -23.48
C VAL A 172 5.33 0.50 -23.43
N TYR A 173 5.66 -0.28 -24.47
CA TYR A 173 5.35 -1.71 -24.50
C TYR A 173 5.93 -2.48 -23.30
N LYS A 174 7.21 -2.23 -22.96
CA LYS A 174 7.87 -2.94 -21.85
C LYS A 174 7.28 -2.56 -20.50
N VAL A 175 7.00 -1.28 -20.27
CA VAL A 175 6.37 -0.79 -19.03
C VAL A 175 4.96 -1.35 -18.89
N MET A 176 4.14 -1.30 -19.95
CA MET A 176 2.80 -1.88 -19.93
C MET A 176 2.84 -3.38 -19.67
N ARG A 177 3.77 -4.10 -20.29
CA ARG A 177 3.98 -5.52 -20.04
C ARG A 177 4.35 -5.79 -18.57
N ALA A 178 5.20 -4.94 -17.97
CA ALA A 178 5.58 -5.05 -16.56
C ALA A 178 4.37 -4.84 -15.63
N ILE A 179 3.56 -3.81 -15.88
CA ILE A 179 2.32 -3.55 -15.14
C ILE A 179 1.38 -4.76 -15.24
N MET A 180 1.13 -5.27 -16.44
CA MET A 180 0.26 -6.44 -16.66
C MET A 180 0.76 -7.70 -15.95
N ARG A 181 2.08 -7.91 -15.87
CA ARG A 181 2.65 -9.04 -15.12
C ARG A 181 2.40 -8.93 -13.63
N VAL A 182 2.48 -7.73 -13.06
CA VAL A 182 2.17 -7.52 -11.64
C VAL A 182 0.68 -7.73 -11.40
N ALA A 183 -0.20 -7.12 -12.19
CA ALA A 183 -1.65 -7.31 -12.09
C ALA A 183 -2.05 -8.80 -12.19
N HIS A 184 -1.46 -9.54 -13.13
CA HIS A 184 -1.71 -10.98 -13.27
C HIS A 184 -1.20 -11.77 -12.04
N ARG A 185 -0.09 -11.37 -11.44
CA ARG A 185 0.41 -12.00 -10.20
C ARG A 185 -0.58 -11.81 -9.05
N VAL A 186 -1.09 -10.60 -8.87
CA VAL A 186 -2.10 -10.27 -7.86
C VAL A 186 -3.36 -11.11 -8.08
N GLN A 187 -3.89 -11.14 -9.31
CA GLN A 187 -5.05 -11.96 -9.66
C GLN A 187 -4.86 -13.44 -9.30
N ARG A 188 -3.69 -14.01 -9.60
CA ARG A 188 -3.39 -15.41 -9.25
C ARG A 188 -3.34 -15.64 -7.75
N THR A 189 -2.84 -14.68 -6.98
CA THR A 189 -2.81 -14.77 -5.51
C THR A 189 -4.23 -14.77 -4.95
N ILE A 190 -5.06 -13.82 -5.37
CA ILE A 190 -6.47 -13.75 -4.96
C ILE A 190 -7.23 -15.04 -5.31
N SER A 191 -7.02 -15.58 -6.52
CA SER A 191 -7.67 -16.83 -6.95
C SER A 191 -7.29 -18.02 -6.06
N ARG A 192 -6.02 -18.11 -5.62
CA ARG A 192 -5.56 -19.15 -4.69
C ARG A 192 -6.17 -18.99 -3.32
N GLU A 193 -6.14 -17.80 -2.76
CA GLU A 193 -6.72 -17.50 -1.45
C GLU A 193 -8.22 -17.82 -1.41
N LEU A 194 -8.94 -17.48 -2.48
CA LEU A 194 -10.36 -17.82 -2.62
C LEU A 194 -10.59 -19.33 -2.67
N GLN A 195 -9.76 -20.07 -3.40
CA GLN A 195 -9.82 -21.52 -3.47
C GLN A 195 -9.53 -22.18 -2.10
N ASP A 196 -8.54 -21.67 -1.38
CA ASP A 196 -8.20 -22.15 -0.04
C ASP A 196 -9.34 -21.90 0.95
N LEU A 197 -9.97 -20.73 0.88
CA LEU A 197 -11.15 -20.39 1.68
C LEU A 197 -12.33 -21.30 1.37
N GLN A 198 -12.63 -21.57 0.09
CA GLN A 198 -13.66 -22.51 -0.31
C GLN A 198 -13.39 -23.92 0.23
N ASN A 199 -12.16 -24.41 0.10
CA ASN A 199 -11.76 -25.71 0.64
C ASN A 199 -11.91 -25.77 2.17
N TYR A 200 -11.59 -24.69 2.89
CA TYR A 200 -11.81 -24.60 4.32
C TYR A 200 -13.29 -24.69 4.69
N VAL A 201 -14.16 -23.95 4.01
CA VAL A 201 -15.61 -23.95 4.24
C VAL A 201 -16.20 -25.35 3.98
N TYR A 202 -15.82 -26.02 2.88
CA TYR A 202 -16.29 -27.37 2.59
C TYR A 202 -15.84 -28.39 3.64
N ARG A 203 -14.62 -28.29 4.13
CA ARG A 203 -14.12 -29.21 5.18
C ARG A 203 -14.78 -29.01 6.54
N THR A 204 -15.17 -27.78 6.86
CA THR A 204 -15.86 -27.46 8.13
C THR A 204 -17.37 -27.72 8.02
N GLY A 205 -18.00 -27.46 6.88
CA GLY A 205 -19.44 -27.72 6.66
C GLY A 205 -19.79 -29.20 6.50
N ALA A 206 -18.83 -30.06 6.16
CA ALA A 206 -19.05 -31.52 6.05
C ALA A 206 -18.97 -32.24 7.42
N ARG A 207 -18.78 -31.51 8.52
CA ARG A 207 -18.73 -32.06 9.89
C ARG A 207 -19.96 -31.71 10.74
N LEU A 208 -20.98 -31.10 10.16
CA LEU A 208 -22.29 -30.85 10.73
C LEU A 208 -23.33 -31.77 10.10
#